data_8d2f0fa89e41854d3524f389f311e450
#
_entry.id   8d2f0fa89e41854d3524f389f311e450
#
_cell.length_a   1.000
_cell.length_b   1.000
_cell.length_c   1.000
_cell.angle_alpha   90.00
_cell.angle_beta   90.00
_cell.angle_gamma   90.00
#
_symmetry.space_group_name_H-M   'P 1'
#
loop_
_entity.id
_entity.type
_entity.pdbx_description
1 polymer ?
#
loop_
_entity_poly.entity_id
_entity_poly.type
_entity_poly.pdbx_seq_one_letter_code
_entity_poly.pdbx_strand_id
1 'polypeptide(L)' 'MGRKKNRGAKFAEGDRVFYFAPRACEENGGHPPEGTVLRATRKSGYWQYQVQVAGTDRITTWDEMLMGAVDV' A
#
# COMPACT_ATOMS: atom_id res chain seq x y z
N MET A 1 -9.49 -2.32 -20.12
CA MET A 1 -10.12 -2.29 -18.83
C MET A 1 -9.23 -1.72 -17.78
N GLY A 2 -9.59 -0.64 -17.24
CA GLY A 2 -8.82 -0.02 -16.18
C GLY A 2 -9.09 -0.65 -14.82
N ARG A 3 -8.15 -0.50 -13.91
CA ARG A 3 -8.35 -0.87 -12.53
C ARG A 3 -9.24 0.18 -11.88
N LYS A 4 -10.05 -0.25 -10.92
CA LYS A 4 -10.89 0.68 -10.19
C LYS A 4 -10.05 1.50 -9.23
N LYS A 5 -10.25 2.79 -9.26
CA LYS A 5 -9.59 3.70 -8.36
C LYS A 5 -10.63 4.64 -7.77
N ASN A 6 -10.67 4.74 -6.46
CA ASN A 6 -11.58 5.63 -5.79
C ASN A 6 -11.16 7.07 -6.03
N ARG A 7 -12.17 7.93 -6.14
CA ARG A 7 -11.91 9.34 -6.39
C ARG A 7 -11.07 9.94 -5.28
N GLY A 8 -9.96 10.52 -5.65
CA GLY A 8 -9.02 11.11 -4.69
C GLY A 8 -8.02 10.15 -4.13
N ALA A 9 -8.19 8.85 -4.34
CA ALA A 9 -7.23 7.87 -3.89
C ALA A 9 -6.03 7.85 -4.82
N LYS A 10 -4.85 7.71 -4.25
CA LYS A 10 -3.62 7.71 -5.01
C LYS A 10 -3.34 6.38 -5.70
N PHE A 11 -3.82 5.30 -5.10
CA PHE A 11 -3.57 3.94 -5.59
C PHE A 11 -4.88 3.22 -5.87
N ALA A 12 -4.83 2.29 -6.81
CA ALA A 12 -5.97 1.48 -7.20
C ALA A 12 -5.77 0.03 -6.77
N GLU A 13 -6.87 -0.73 -6.72
CA GLU A 13 -6.80 -2.16 -6.47
C GLU A 13 -5.88 -2.82 -7.49
N GLY A 14 -5.00 -3.67 -7.01
CA GLY A 14 -4.03 -4.35 -7.85
C GLY A 14 -2.72 -3.62 -8.03
N ASP A 15 -2.62 -2.38 -7.58
CA ASP A 15 -1.36 -1.65 -7.68
C ASP A 15 -0.33 -2.24 -6.74
N ARG A 16 0.92 -2.25 -7.20
CA ARG A 16 2.04 -2.67 -6.37
C ARG A 16 2.65 -1.43 -5.74
N VAL A 17 2.88 -1.52 -4.44
CA VAL A 17 3.32 -0.37 -3.66
C VAL A 17 4.39 -0.77 -2.65
N PHE A 18 5.17 0.23 -2.25
CA PHE A 18 6.12 0.12 -1.13
C PHE A 18 5.57 0.88 0.06
N TYR A 19 5.99 0.47 1.24
CA TYR A 19 5.65 1.17 2.47
C TYR A 19 6.93 1.66 3.15
N PHE A 20 7.02 2.97 3.31
CA PHE A 20 8.24 3.60 3.78
C PHE A 20 8.24 3.95 5.27
N ALA A 21 7.28 3.43 6.03
CA ALA A 21 7.27 3.63 7.47
C ALA A 21 8.56 3.06 8.07
N PRO A 22 9.27 3.81 8.91
CA PRO A 22 10.56 3.37 9.43
C PRO A 22 10.52 2.01 10.11
N ARG A 23 9.48 1.77 10.90
CA ARG A 23 9.35 0.50 11.60
C ARG A 23 9.13 -0.66 10.65
N ALA A 24 8.33 -0.43 9.62
CA ALA A 24 8.08 -1.47 8.63
C ALA A 24 9.35 -1.81 7.86
N CYS A 25 10.14 -0.80 7.54
CA CYS A 25 11.42 -1.01 6.87
C CYS A 25 12.36 -1.80 7.76
N GLU A 26 12.43 -1.45 9.03
CA GLU A 26 13.26 -2.15 10.00
C GLU A 26 12.91 -3.63 10.09
N GLU A 27 11.62 -3.91 10.17
CA GLU A 27 11.13 -5.28 10.28
C GLU A 27 11.35 -6.07 8.99
N ASN A 28 11.58 -5.38 7.90
CA ASN A 28 11.80 -5.99 6.60
C ASN A 28 13.26 -5.94 6.17
N GLY A 29 14.17 -6.02 7.13
CA GLY A 29 15.60 -6.10 6.84
C GLY A 29 16.22 -4.79 6.36
N GLY A 30 15.62 -3.66 6.67
CA GLY A 30 16.14 -2.36 6.27
C GLY A 30 15.61 -1.87 4.93
N HIS A 31 14.67 -2.59 4.33
CA HIS A 31 14.07 -2.22 3.04
C HIS A 31 12.58 -2.00 3.20
N PRO A 32 11.99 -1.08 2.43
CA PRO A 32 10.53 -0.93 2.48
C PRO A 32 9.85 -2.21 1.99
N PRO A 33 8.89 -2.72 2.75
CA PRO A 33 8.14 -3.89 2.28
C PRO A 33 7.29 -3.51 1.06
N GLU A 34 7.08 -4.49 0.21
CA GLU A 34 6.27 -4.33 -0.99
C GLU A 34 4.97 -5.08 -0.81
N GLY A 35 3.90 -4.61 -1.43
CA GLY A 35 2.62 -5.29 -1.37
C GLY A 35 1.73 -4.92 -2.53
N THR A 36 0.58 -5.59 -2.58
CA THR A 36 -0.44 -5.34 -3.60
C THR A 36 -1.68 -4.78 -2.94
N VAL A 37 -2.17 -3.67 -3.45
CA VAL A 37 -3.36 -3.03 -2.91
C VAL A 37 -4.58 -3.90 -3.17
N LEU A 38 -5.31 -4.21 -2.11
CA LEU A 38 -6.53 -4.98 -2.20
C LEU A 38 -7.75 -4.08 -2.15
N ARG A 39 -7.68 -3.01 -1.38
CA ARG A 39 -8.83 -2.15 -1.13
C ARG A 39 -8.38 -0.80 -0.59
N ALA A 40 -9.07 0.26 -0.99
CA ALA A 40 -8.84 1.60 -0.45
C ALA A 40 -9.99 1.97 0.48
N THR A 41 -9.65 2.60 1.60
CA THR A 41 -10.65 3.06 2.57
C THR A 41 -10.36 4.52 2.90
N ARG A 42 -11.38 5.36 2.79
CA ARG A 42 -11.26 6.76 3.16
C ARG A 42 -11.40 6.91 4.67
N LYS A 43 -10.41 7.55 5.25
CA LYS A 43 -10.45 7.94 6.66
C LYS A 43 -10.63 9.45 6.75
N SER A 44 -10.70 9.95 7.97
CA SER A 44 -10.85 11.38 8.18
C SER A 44 -9.58 12.10 7.72
N GLY A 45 -9.66 12.68 6.54
CA GLY A 45 -8.57 13.46 5.98
C GLY A 45 -7.47 12.69 5.26
N TYR A 46 -7.59 11.36 5.14
CA TYR A 46 -6.56 10.58 4.44
C TYR A 46 -7.12 9.25 3.98
N TRP A 47 -6.33 8.54 3.15
CA TRP A 47 -6.67 7.22 2.65
C TRP A 47 -5.80 6.16 3.32
N GLN A 48 -6.41 5.02 3.60
CA GLN A 48 -5.68 3.83 4.03
C GLN A 48 -5.97 2.73 3.03
N TYR A 49 -5.00 1.82 2.89
CA TYR A 49 -5.13 0.72 1.94
C TYR A 49 -4.92 -0.60 2.65
N GLN A 50 -5.79 -1.53 2.35
CA GLN A 50 -5.59 -2.91 2.74
C GLN A 50 -4.65 -3.52 1.72
N VAL A 51 -3.55 -4.08 2.18
CA VAL A 51 -2.47 -4.52 1.31
C VAL A 51 -2.06 -5.93 1.67
N GLN A 52 -1.85 -6.76 0.66
CA GLN A 52 -1.27 -8.08 0.87
C GLN A 52 0.25 -7.95 0.71
N VAL A 53 0.98 -8.28 1.75
CA VAL A 53 2.43 -8.15 1.76
C VAL A 53 3.05 -9.20 0.84
N ALA A 54 3.92 -8.75 -0.06
CA ALA A 54 4.52 -9.63 -1.06
C ALA A 54 5.29 -10.78 -0.41
N GLY A 55 5.14 -11.96 -0.99
CA GLY A 55 5.82 -13.15 -0.50
C GLY A 55 5.18 -13.78 0.72
N THR A 56 4.03 -13.27 1.17
CA THR A 56 3.33 -13.81 2.33
C THR A 56 1.83 -13.80 2.07
N ASP A 57 1.07 -14.42 2.98
CA ASP A 57 -0.38 -14.35 2.98
C ASP A 57 -0.88 -13.24 3.89
N ARG A 58 0.02 -12.44 4.39
CA ARG A 58 -0.31 -11.44 5.39
C ARG A 58 -1.00 -10.25 4.75
N ILE A 59 -2.10 -9.83 5.36
CA ILE A 59 -2.84 -8.65 4.93
C ILE A 59 -2.74 -7.61 6.04
N THR A 60 -2.39 -6.39 5.66
CA THR A 60 -2.19 -5.31 6.62
C THR A 60 -2.77 -4.01 6.06
N THR A 61 -2.75 -2.97 6.88
CA THR A 61 -3.25 -1.67 6.47
C THR A 61 -2.10 -0.68 6.45
N TRP A 62 -1.94 0.04 5.33
CA TRP A 62 -0.90 1.05 5.15
C TRP A 62 -1.51 2.41 4.89
N ASP A 63 -0.90 3.44 5.45
CA ASP A 63 -1.35 4.82 5.26
C ASP A 63 -0.76 5.39 3.98
N GLU A 64 -1.60 6.07 3.21
CA GLU A 64 -1.21 6.59 1.90
C GLU A 64 0.04 7.47 1.94
N MET A 65 0.17 8.29 2.97
CA MET A 65 1.28 9.24 3.04
C MET A 65 2.65 8.56 3.14
N LEU A 66 2.67 7.30 3.57
CA LEU A 66 3.91 6.55 3.73
C LEU A 66 4.12 5.54 2.60
N MET A 67 3.25 5.55 1.60
CA MET A 67 3.30 4.60 0.50
C MET A 67 3.87 5.23 -0.76
N GLY A 68 4.48 4.40 -1.58
CA GLY A 68 4.96 4.82 -2.89
C GLY A 68 4.69 3.75 -3.92
N ALA A 69 4.51 4.16 -5.17
CA ALA A 69 4.29 3.23 -6.26
C ALA A 69 5.57 2.46 -6.57
N VAL A 70 5.41 1.18 -6.92
CA VAL A 70 6.53 0.41 -7.45
C VAL A 70 6.63 0.74 -8.93
N ASP A 71 7.71 1.40 -9.30
CA ASP A 71 7.98 1.74 -10.70
C ASP A 71 8.59 0.56 -11.41
N VAL A 72 8.02 0.26 -12.54
CA VAL A 72 8.48 -0.87 -13.32
C VAL A 72 9.20 -0.38 -14.55
#